data_092dc6769d2c9e7ff770ebc619579433
#
_entry.id   092dc6769d2c9e7ff770ebc619579433
#
_cell.length_a   1.000
_cell.length_b   1.000
_cell.length_c   1.000
_cell.angle_alpha   90.00
_cell.angle_beta   90.00
_cell.angle_gamma   90.00
#
_symmetry.space_group_name_H-M   'P 1'
#
loop_
_entity.id
_entity.type
_entity.pdbx_description
1 polymer ?
#
loop_
_entity_poly.entity_id
_entity_poly.type
_entity_poly.pdbx_seq_one_letter_code
_entity_poly.pdbx_strand_id
1 'polypeptide(L)'
;VSDCSCRTSREENGEGCGHLKENMCIQLDDAAEYYIRSGRGREASKEEVYDILKRAEEDGLMHQIPNTEGEGHTHAICNCCGCSCYALRAATMYLNPDMVRSNYVSKVDKDLCTGCGECVEVCPTNAIKLGQKLCVKEEVEIPVRTEFPQDMEWGPDKWNPEYRDTRKETLESGTSPCKTECPAHISIPAYVKLASQGRYRDALELIKKDNPFPAVCGRVCPALCESACTRGDLDEAVAIDDIKKFIAEQDLNADTRYVPRIKHDYDKSIAVIGGGPSGLSCAYYLAVEGYKVTVFEKETQLGGMLTFGIPNFRLGKEVINAEIEILRELGVTFNLGVEVGKDITIPEMRESGFNGFYVAIGAQKGRSINLVGEDSKNVMTGVDFLRNVALKNQKELSGNVVVIGGGNVAIDVARTAVRVGAAKVKMFCLEDEQNMPALQDEVHEAKEENIIALFPNKS
;
A
#
# COMPACT_ATOMS: atom_id res chain seq x y z
N VAL A 1 -36.66 12.38 -2.69
CA VAL A 1 -35.34 11.72 -2.88
C VAL A 1 -35.31 11.00 -4.21
N SER A 2 -34.13 10.88 -4.79
CA SER A 2 -33.89 10.18 -6.05
C SER A 2 -32.50 9.54 -6.05
N ASP A 3 -32.27 8.66 -7.02
CA ASP A 3 -30.96 8.09 -7.25
C ASP A 3 -29.96 9.15 -7.74
N CYS A 4 -28.69 8.96 -7.43
CA CYS A 4 -27.64 9.87 -7.87
C CYS A 4 -27.40 9.76 -9.38
N SER A 5 -27.90 10.72 -10.16
CA SER A 5 -27.76 10.74 -11.62
C SER A 5 -26.31 10.71 -12.10
N CYS A 6 -25.38 11.36 -11.37
CA CYS A 6 -23.97 11.37 -11.72
C CYS A 6 -23.34 9.97 -11.63
N ARG A 7 -23.61 9.21 -10.55
CA ARG A 7 -23.09 7.85 -10.38
C ARG A 7 -23.78 6.86 -11.31
N THR A 8 -25.10 6.96 -11.46
CA THR A 8 -25.85 6.11 -12.39
C THR A 8 -25.31 6.24 -13.82
N SER A 9 -25.13 7.46 -14.31
CA SER A 9 -24.58 7.69 -15.65
C SER A 9 -23.16 7.17 -15.83
N ARG A 10 -22.32 7.27 -14.81
CA ARG A 10 -20.95 6.72 -14.85
C ARG A 10 -20.95 5.20 -14.86
N GLU A 11 -21.81 4.58 -14.07
CA GLU A 11 -21.94 3.13 -14.02
C GLU A 11 -22.44 2.55 -15.34
N GLU A 12 -23.43 3.19 -15.97
CA GLU A 12 -23.93 2.81 -17.29
C GLU A 12 -22.83 2.87 -18.37
N ASN A 13 -21.84 3.74 -18.20
CA ASN A 13 -20.66 3.84 -19.06
C ASN A 13 -19.51 2.89 -18.66
N GLY A 14 -19.70 2.02 -17.68
CA GLY A 14 -18.66 1.10 -17.18
C GLY A 14 -17.58 1.78 -16.32
N GLU A 15 -17.85 2.98 -15.83
CA GLU A 15 -16.93 3.79 -15.01
C GLU A 15 -17.46 3.99 -13.57
N GLY A 16 -18.23 3.03 -13.06
CA GLY A 16 -18.78 3.05 -11.71
C GLY A 16 -17.69 3.15 -10.63
N CYS A 17 -18.01 3.81 -9.52
CA CYS A 17 -17.07 4.05 -8.42
C CYS A 17 -17.40 3.25 -7.15
N GLY A 18 -18.45 2.44 -7.16
CA GLY A 18 -18.84 1.58 -6.03
C GLY A 18 -19.52 2.29 -4.85
N HIS A 19 -19.57 3.62 -4.83
CA HIS A 19 -20.32 4.36 -3.82
C HIS A 19 -21.82 4.21 -3.96
N LEU A 20 -22.54 4.34 -2.83
CA LEU A 20 -24.01 4.29 -2.80
C LEU A 20 -24.62 5.29 -3.78
N LYS A 21 -25.53 4.84 -4.63
CA LYS A 21 -26.26 5.66 -5.61
C LYS A 21 -27.73 5.78 -5.32
N GLU A 22 -28.34 4.77 -4.72
CA GLU A 22 -29.78 4.69 -4.47
C GLU A 22 -30.22 5.65 -3.38
N ASN A 23 -31.18 6.51 -3.71
CA ASN A 23 -31.72 7.54 -2.83
C ASN A 23 -30.67 8.55 -2.30
N MET A 24 -29.57 8.78 -3.00
CA MET A 24 -28.49 9.67 -2.54
C MET A 24 -28.63 11.13 -2.97
N CYS A 25 -29.61 11.44 -3.80
CA CYS A 25 -29.94 12.82 -4.21
C CYS A 25 -31.20 13.30 -3.51
N ILE A 26 -31.10 14.36 -2.70
CA ILE A 26 -32.23 14.96 -1.98
C ILE A 26 -32.60 16.24 -2.74
N GLN A 27 -33.82 16.28 -3.29
CA GLN A 27 -34.35 17.42 -4.01
C GLN A 27 -35.27 18.20 -3.07
N LEU A 28 -35.30 19.52 -3.20
CA LEU A 28 -36.08 20.44 -2.37
C LEU A 28 -36.93 21.33 -3.27
N ASP A 29 -38.04 21.84 -2.72
CA ASP A 29 -38.92 22.80 -3.36
C ASP A 29 -39.36 22.42 -4.79
N ASP A 30 -39.30 23.34 -5.73
CA ASP A 30 -39.72 23.13 -7.13
C ASP A 30 -38.98 21.94 -7.80
N ALA A 31 -37.71 21.72 -7.43
CA ALA A 31 -36.97 20.58 -7.93
C ALA A 31 -37.57 19.26 -7.41
N ALA A 32 -38.00 19.21 -6.16
CA ALA A 32 -38.64 18.01 -5.61
C ALA A 32 -39.97 17.73 -6.34
N GLU A 33 -40.80 18.76 -6.56
CA GLU A 33 -42.04 18.61 -7.31
C GLU A 33 -41.80 18.11 -8.73
N TYR A 34 -40.80 18.64 -9.43
CA TYR A 34 -40.42 18.17 -10.76
C TYR A 34 -40.01 16.70 -10.78
N TYR A 35 -39.16 16.27 -9.82
CA TYR A 35 -38.68 14.89 -9.76
C TYR A 35 -39.83 13.91 -9.44
N ILE A 36 -40.72 14.26 -8.54
CA ILE A 36 -41.90 13.44 -8.21
C ILE A 36 -42.83 13.35 -9.44
N ARG A 37 -43.18 14.48 -10.07
CA ARG A 37 -44.04 14.53 -11.21
C ARG A 37 -43.49 13.80 -12.43
N SER A 38 -42.19 13.81 -12.62
CA SER A 38 -41.49 13.11 -13.71
C SER A 38 -41.23 11.62 -13.43
N GLY A 39 -41.61 11.11 -12.26
CA GLY A 39 -41.39 9.73 -11.85
C GLY A 39 -39.91 9.38 -11.56
N ARG A 40 -39.06 10.38 -11.36
CA ARG A 40 -37.64 10.20 -11.11
C ARG A 40 -37.27 10.22 -9.63
N GLY A 41 -38.20 10.59 -8.79
CA GLY A 41 -38.04 10.67 -7.36
C GLY A 41 -39.34 10.42 -6.61
N ARG A 42 -39.25 10.35 -5.32
CA ARG A 42 -40.36 10.16 -4.38
C ARG A 42 -40.26 11.08 -3.19
N GLU A 43 -41.36 11.27 -2.50
CA GLU A 43 -41.34 11.96 -1.19
C GLU A 43 -40.56 11.16 -0.15
N ALA A 44 -39.92 11.86 0.77
CA ALA A 44 -39.24 11.30 1.92
C ALA A 44 -39.56 12.10 3.19
N SER A 45 -39.66 11.43 4.33
CA SER A 45 -39.82 12.10 5.60
C SER A 45 -38.50 12.76 6.07
N LYS A 46 -38.59 13.67 7.02
CA LYS A 46 -37.40 14.31 7.59
C LYS A 46 -36.45 13.29 8.23
N GLU A 47 -37.00 12.29 8.89
CA GLU A 47 -36.25 11.22 9.53
C GLU A 47 -35.50 10.38 8.49
N GLU A 48 -36.16 10.07 7.37
CA GLU A 48 -35.54 9.34 6.25
C GLU A 48 -34.40 10.16 5.61
N VAL A 49 -34.57 11.48 5.48
CA VAL A 49 -33.52 12.35 4.96
C VAL A 49 -32.30 12.33 5.87
N TYR A 50 -32.48 12.36 7.21
CA TYR A 50 -31.36 12.23 8.13
C TYR A 50 -30.66 10.87 8.04
N ASP A 51 -31.41 9.78 7.84
CA ASP A 51 -30.83 8.46 7.63
C ASP A 51 -30.00 8.40 6.32
N ILE A 52 -30.50 9.00 5.25
CA ILE A 52 -29.78 9.12 3.98
C ILE A 52 -28.47 9.89 4.17
N LEU A 53 -28.49 11.02 4.87
CA LEU A 53 -27.28 11.80 5.14
C LEU A 53 -26.26 11.00 5.95
N LYS A 54 -26.72 10.29 6.98
CA LYS A 54 -25.85 9.43 7.78
C LYS A 54 -25.23 8.29 6.98
N ARG A 55 -26.02 7.60 6.17
CA ARG A 55 -25.52 6.56 5.28
C ARG A 55 -24.52 7.10 4.25
N ALA A 56 -24.75 8.31 3.76
CA ALA A 56 -23.84 8.99 2.86
C ALA A 56 -22.50 9.32 3.54
N GLU A 57 -22.53 9.74 4.80
CA GLU A 57 -21.34 10.00 5.61
C GLU A 57 -20.56 8.70 5.86
N GLU A 58 -21.24 7.61 6.23
CA GLU A 58 -20.65 6.28 6.42
C GLU A 58 -19.99 5.72 5.16
N ASP A 59 -20.52 6.06 3.97
CA ASP A 59 -19.96 5.71 2.66
C ASP A 59 -18.86 6.69 2.17
N GLY A 60 -18.50 7.69 2.97
CA GLY A 60 -17.46 8.68 2.65
C GLY A 60 -17.89 9.72 1.60
N LEU A 61 -19.18 9.95 1.43
CA LEU A 61 -19.71 10.94 0.50
C LEU A 61 -19.68 12.34 1.13
N MET A 62 -19.43 13.35 0.31
CA MET A 62 -19.43 14.76 0.69
C MET A 62 -20.82 15.38 0.46
N HIS A 63 -21.34 16.05 1.48
CA HIS A 63 -22.57 16.82 1.36
C HIS A 63 -22.30 18.12 0.62
N GLN A 64 -23.04 18.37 -0.46
CA GLN A 64 -22.99 19.61 -1.23
C GLN A 64 -24.37 20.24 -1.34
N ILE A 65 -24.39 21.56 -1.19
CA ILE A 65 -25.57 22.40 -1.43
C ILE A 65 -25.24 23.27 -2.66
N PRO A 66 -25.91 23.11 -3.79
CA PRO A 66 -25.71 23.96 -4.95
C PRO A 66 -26.10 25.40 -4.64
N ASN A 67 -25.23 26.37 -4.92
CA ASN A 67 -25.51 27.79 -4.84
C ASN A 67 -26.10 28.25 -6.18
N THR A 68 -27.34 27.90 -6.44
CA THR A 68 -27.98 28.23 -7.73
C THR A 68 -28.78 29.52 -7.72
N GLU A 69 -29.15 30.01 -6.54
CA GLU A 69 -29.92 31.26 -6.41
C GLU A 69 -29.51 32.05 -5.18
N GLY A 70 -29.37 33.35 -5.33
CA GLY A 70 -28.70 34.26 -4.40
C GLY A 70 -29.46 34.64 -3.12
N GLU A 71 -30.55 33.97 -2.71
CA GLU A 71 -31.36 34.38 -1.57
C GLU A 71 -31.66 33.26 -0.55
N GLY A 72 -30.69 32.40 -0.30
CA GLY A 72 -30.82 31.39 0.77
C GLY A 72 -31.71 30.19 0.44
N HIS A 73 -32.13 30.05 -0.81
CA HIS A 73 -32.83 28.88 -1.32
C HIS A 73 -31.86 27.89 -1.94
N THR A 74 -32.06 26.62 -1.69
CA THR A 74 -31.32 25.53 -2.38
C THR A 74 -32.31 24.52 -2.93
N HIS A 75 -32.06 24.07 -4.15
CA HIS A 75 -32.89 23.07 -4.80
C HIS A 75 -32.50 21.63 -4.47
N ALA A 76 -31.35 21.41 -3.88
CA ALA A 76 -30.89 20.06 -3.58
C ALA A 76 -29.86 20.01 -2.44
N ILE A 77 -29.82 18.86 -1.79
CA ILE A 77 -28.67 18.42 -1.00
C ILE A 77 -28.10 17.20 -1.74
N CYS A 78 -26.90 17.33 -2.28
CA CYS A 78 -26.21 16.26 -2.99
C CYS A 78 -25.24 15.54 -2.07
N ASN A 79 -25.20 14.20 -2.15
CA ASN A 79 -24.22 13.37 -1.47
C ASN A 79 -23.21 12.90 -2.52
N CYS A 80 -22.07 13.56 -2.60
CA CYS A 80 -21.14 13.53 -3.72
C CYS A 80 -19.84 12.81 -3.42
N CYS A 81 -19.27 12.15 -4.43
CA CYS A 81 -17.89 11.62 -4.42
C CYS A 81 -17.03 12.34 -5.46
N GLY A 82 -15.74 12.47 -5.24
CA GLY A 82 -14.81 13.07 -6.19
C GLY A 82 -14.66 12.32 -7.50
N CYS A 83 -14.97 11.02 -7.50
CA CYS A 83 -14.84 10.12 -8.66
C CYS A 83 -15.98 10.26 -9.69
N SER A 84 -17.21 10.59 -9.27
CA SER A 84 -18.39 10.61 -10.19
C SER A 84 -19.10 11.96 -10.27
N CYS A 85 -19.01 12.80 -9.22
CA CYS A 85 -19.73 14.07 -9.20
C CYS A 85 -19.23 15.02 -10.29
N TYR A 86 -20.15 15.55 -11.10
CA TYR A 86 -19.83 16.48 -12.17
C TYR A 86 -19.09 17.73 -11.63
N ALA A 87 -19.62 18.36 -10.59
CA ALA A 87 -19.05 19.60 -10.04
C ALA A 87 -17.64 19.38 -9.42
N LEU A 88 -17.47 18.32 -8.63
CA LEU A 88 -16.18 18.01 -8.01
C LEU A 88 -15.12 17.64 -9.07
N ARG A 89 -15.48 16.82 -10.05
CA ARG A 89 -14.58 16.46 -11.16
C ARG A 89 -14.20 17.68 -12.01
N ALA A 90 -15.17 18.54 -12.33
CA ALA A 90 -14.90 19.76 -13.10
C ALA A 90 -13.98 20.70 -12.31
N ALA A 91 -14.20 20.87 -11.01
CA ALA A 91 -13.32 21.67 -10.14
C ALA A 91 -11.88 21.14 -10.14
N THR A 92 -11.69 19.84 -10.09
CA THR A 92 -10.37 19.20 -10.14
C THR A 92 -9.74 19.31 -11.53
N MET A 93 -10.50 18.96 -12.58
CA MET A 93 -10.00 18.93 -13.95
C MET A 93 -9.59 20.31 -14.48
N TYR A 94 -10.35 21.34 -14.11
CA TYR A 94 -10.05 22.72 -14.51
C TYR A 94 -9.20 23.50 -13.50
N LEU A 95 -8.76 22.83 -12.41
CA LEU A 95 -8.04 23.47 -11.30
C LEU A 95 -8.78 24.71 -10.78
N ASN A 96 -10.12 24.64 -10.77
CA ASN A 96 -10.99 25.73 -10.36
C ASN A 96 -11.83 25.36 -9.12
N PRO A 97 -11.26 25.46 -7.92
CA PRO A 97 -11.97 25.18 -6.67
C PRO A 97 -13.08 26.21 -6.35
N ASP A 98 -13.17 27.32 -7.12
CA ASP A 98 -14.27 28.27 -6.96
C ASP A 98 -15.65 27.63 -7.28
N MET A 99 -15.67 26.54 -8.05
CA MET A 99 -16.89 25.77 -8.34
C MET A 99 -17.44 25.02 -7.12
N VAL A 100 -16.63 24.86 -6.09
CA VAL A 100 -16.97 24.05 -4.89
C VAL A 100 -16.61 24.78 -3.58
N ARG A 101 -16.82 26.08 -3.56
CA ARG A 101 -16.61 26.93 -2.38
C ARG A 101 -17.48 26.50 -1.20
N SER A 102 -16.91 26.67 0.00
CA SER A 102 -17.62 26.46 1.25
C SER A 102 -17.33 27.57 2.23
N ASN A 103 -18.32 27.99 2.99
CA ASN A 103 -18.15 28.89 4.13
C ASN A 103 -17.69 28.12 5.38
N TYR A 104 -17.60 26.81 5.29
CA TYR A 104 -17.17 25.97 6.40
C TYR A 104 -15.68 25.65 6.26
N VAL A 105 -14.99 25.63 7.38
CA VAL A 105 -13.58 25.25 7.48
C VAL A 105 -13.51 23.89 8.17
N SER A 106 -12.84 22.94 7.55
CA SER A 106 -12.58 21.63 8.15
C SER A 106 -11.73 21.80 9.40
N LYS A 107 -12.19 21.28 10.53
CA LYS A 107 -11.44 21.24 11.77
C LYS A 107 -11.07 19.80 12.08
N VAL A 108 -9.77 19.53 12.12
CA VAL A 108 -9.26 18.21 12.46
C VAL A 108 -9.13 18.10 13.99
N ASP A 109 -9.75 17.07 14.56
CA ASP A 109 -9.52 16.73 15.96
C ASP A 109 -8.11 16.10 16.09
N LYS A 110 -7.21 16.82 16.75
CA LYS A 110 -5.80 16.43 16.90
C LYS A 110 -5.61 15.17 17.74
N ASP A 111 -6.55 14.89 18.65
CA ASP A 111 -6.46 13.72 19.52
C ASP A 111 -6.90 12.44 18.80
N LEU A 112 -7.86 12.57 17.90
CA LEU A 112 -8.35 11.48 17.06
C LEU A 112 -7.54 11.29 15.76
N CYS A 113 -6.94 12.36 15.23
CA CYS A 113 -6.19 12.32 13.98
C CYS A 113 -4.94 11.48 14.09
N THR A 114 -4.80 10.47 13.22
CA THR A 114 -3.61 9.60 13.12
C THR A 114 -2.52 10.16 12.22
N GLY A 115 -2.79 11.23 11.45
CA GLY A 115 -1.84 11.80 10.50
C GLY A 115 -1.59 10.94 9.26
N CYS A 116 -2.51 10.03 8.91
CA CYS A 116 -2.34 9.11 7.77
C CYS A 116 -2.26 9.82 6.41
N GLY A 117 -2.82 11.02 6.28
CA GLY A 117 -2.85 11.77 5.03
C GLY A 117 -3.97 11.36 4.08
N GLU A 118 -4.77 10.35 4.39
CA GLU A 118 -5.85 9.87 3.50
C GLU A 118 -6.85 10.97 3.14
N CYS A 119 -7.23 11.80 4.13
CA CYS A 119 -8.10 12.95 3.88
C CYS A 119 -7.49 13.99 2.94
N VAL A 120 -6.16 14.08 2.85
CA VAL A 120 -5.46 14.96 1.92
C VAL A 120 -5.48 14.38 0.51
N GLU A 121 -5.27 13.06 0.38
CA GLU A 121 -5.25 12.36 -0.90
C GLU A 121 -6.63 12.33 -1.57
N VAL A 122 -7.69 12.13 -0.78
CA VAL A 122 -9.07 12.05 -1.30
C VAL A 122 -9.77 13.39 -1.41
N CYS A 123 -9.20 14.49 -0.88
CA CYS A 123 -9.85 15.79 -0.88
C CYS A 123 -9.92 16.39 -2.30
N PRO A 124 -11.12 16.45 -2.95
CA PRO A 124 -11.23 16.89 -4.34
C PRO A 124 -10.95 18.38 -4.51
N THR A 125 -10.92 19.15 -3.44
CA THR A 125 -10.71 20.59 -3.44
C THR A 125 -9.33 21.01 -2.92
N ASN A 126 -8.49 20.05 -2.51
CA ASN A 126 -7.20 20.29 -1.85
C ASN A 126 -7.32 21.21 -0.61
N ALA A 127 -8.45 21.15 0.09
CA ALA A 127 -8.74 21.99 1.25
C ALA A 127 -7.97 21.56 2.51
N ILE A 128 -7.57 20.30 2.57
CA ILE A 128 -6.83 19.72 3.69
C ILE A 128 -5.38 19.48 3.25
N LYS A 129 -4.44 19.82 4.11
CA LYS A 129 -3.01 19.63 3.87
C LYS A 129 -2.35 19.01 5.09
N LEU A 130 -1.34 18.17 4.87
CA LEU A 130 -0.46 17.70 5.94
C LEU A 130 0.45 18.88 6.34
N GLY A 131 0.37 19.25 7.63
CA GLY A 131 1.34 20.19 8.22
C GLY A 131 2.63 19.46 8.59
N GLN A 132 3.76 20.10 8.40
CA GLN A 132 5.03 19.63 8.98
C GLN A 132 5.13 20.13 10.42
N LYS A 133 5.35 19.21 11.36
CA LYS A 133 5.84 19.56 12.69
C LYS A 133 7.36 19.33 12.67
N LEU A 134 8.12 20.43 12.75
CA LEU A 134 9.57 20.31 12.89
C LEU A 134 9.88 19.65 14.25
N CYS A 135 10.70 18.60 14.23
CA CYS A 135 11.28 18.04 15.44
C CYS A 135 12.40 18.96 15.91
N VAL A 136 12.07 19.92 16.75
CA VAL A 136 13.04 20.84 17.38
C VAL A 136 12.94 20.70 18.88
N LYS A 137 14.08 20.88 19.59
CA LYS A 137 14.14 20.82 21.05
C LYS A 137 13.34 21.94 21.73
N GLU A 138 13.18 23.05 21.03
CA GLU A 138 12.42 24.21 21.50
C GLU A 138 11.08 24.29 20.76
N GLU A 139 10.03 24.61 21.49
CA GLU A 139 8.70 24.75 20.94
C GLU A 139 8.67 25.94 19.96
N VAL A 140 8.44 25.67 18.67
CA VAL A 140 8.28 26.74 17.68
C VAL A 140 6.84 27.19 17.68
N GLU A 141 6.61 28.46 18.01
CA GLU A 141 5.29 29.07 17.84
C GLU A 141 4.95 29.11 16.34
N ILE A 142 3.99 28.29 15.95
CA ILE A 142 3.42 28.33 14.60
C ILE A 142 2.46 29.52 14.58
N PRO A 143 2.62 30.52 13.72
CA PRO A 143 1.70 31.63 13.64
C PRO A 143 0.28 31.10 13.43
N VAL A 144 -0.63 31.45 14.34
CA VAL A 144 -2.05 31.15 14.20
C VAL A 144 -2.53 31.91 12.97
N ARG A 145 -2.94 31.19 11.91
CA ARG A 145 -3.65 31.83 10.80
C ARG A 145 -4.91 32.48 11.37
N THR A 146 -5.11 33.74 11.06
CA THR A 146 -6.33 34.44 11.36
C THR A 146 -7.51 33.62 10.88
N GLU A 147 -8.42 33.27 11.81
CA GLU A 147 -9.66 32.60 11.42
C GLU A 147 -10.40 33.52 10.45
N PHE A 148 -10.78 32.98 9.29
CA PHE A 148 -11.68 33.69 8.42
C PHE A 148 -12.99 33.92 9.17
N PRO A 149 -13.59 35.12 9.09
CA PRO A 149 -14.88 35.34 9.71
C PRO A 149 -15.87 34.32 9.15
N GLN A 150 -16.48 33.56 10.07
CA GLN A 150 -17.59 32.65 9.71
C GLN A 150 -18.83 33.52 9.52
N ASP A 151 -18.98 34.06 8.32
CA ASP A 151 -20.12 34.87 7.96
C ASP A 151 -21.16 33.96 7.33
N MET A 152 -22.35 33.94 7.85
CA MET A 152 -23.51 33.17 7.35
C MET A 152 -24.19 33.83 6.14
N GLU A 153 -23.86 35.08 5.86
CA GLU A 153 -24.39 35.82 4.70
C GLU A 153 -23.43 35.71 3.51
N TRP A 154 -23.90 35.16 2.44
CA TRP A 154 -23.17 35.04 1.17
C TRP A 154 -23.53 36.16 0.19
N GLY A 155 -22.52 36.77 -0.41
CA GLY A 155 -22.68 37.76 -1.47
C GLY A 155 -21.33 38.08 -2.12
N PRO A 156 -21.31 38.69 -3.33
CA PRO A 156 -20.06 39.09 -3.99
C PRO A 156 -19.20 40.03 -3.18
N ASP A 157 -19.80 40.85 -2.32
CA ASP A 157 -19.17 41.76 -1.36
C ASP A 157 -18.50 41.05 -0.17
N LYS A 158 -18.85 39.79 0.07
CA LYS A 158 -18.30 38.93 1.11
C LYS A 158 -17.17 38.04 0.61
N TRP A 159 -16.86 38.07 -0.67
CA TRP A 159 -15.77 37.29 -1.23
C TRP A 159 -14.43 37.85 -0.78
N ASN A 160 -13.56 36.99 -0.27
CA ASN A 160 -12.19 37.38 0.00
C ASN A 160 -11.50 37.72 -1.34
N PRO A 161 -11.16 39.00 -1.62
CA PRO A 161 -10.50 39.38 -2.86
C PRO A 161 -9.10 38.76 -3.01
N GLU A 162 -8.47 38.38 -1.91
CA GLU A 162 -7.14 37.73 -1.88
C GLU A 162 -7.22 36.19 -1.97
N TYR A 163 -8.42 35.65 -2.10
CA TYR A 163 -8.64 34.20 -2.18
C TYR A 163 -7.77 33.53 -3.26
N ARG A 164 -7.50 34.19 -4.36
CA ARG A 164 -6.60 33.70 -5.42
C ARG A 164 -5.13 33.85 -5.07
N ASP A 165 -4.76 34.82 -4.25
CA ASP A 165 -3.38 35.09 -3.88
C ASP A 165 -2.91 34.11 -2.80
N THR A 166 -3.77 33.73 -1.86
CA THR A 166 -3.47 32.70 -0.88
C THR A 166 -3.25 31.31 -1.48
N ARG A 167 -3.68 31.08 -2.72
CA ARG A 167 -3.37 29.85 -3.45
C ARG A 167 -1.93 29.80 -3.99
N LYS A 168 -1.32 30.94 -4.26
CA LYS A 168 0.08 31.02 -4.72
C LYS A 168 1.06 30.71 -3.62
N GLU A 169 0.66 30.89 -2.39
CA GLU A 169 1.43 30.56 -1.19
C GLU A 169 1.08 29.16 -0.64
N THR A 170 0.70 28.23 -1.49
CA THR A 170 0.59 26.83 -1.05
C THR A 170 1.99 26.36 -0.72
N LEU A 171 2.32 26.37 0.57
CA LEU A 171 3.45 25.62 1.08
C LEU A 171 3.33 24.20 0.53
N GLU A 172 4.39 23.71 -0.11
CA GLU A 172 4.42 22.31 -0.52
C GLU A 172 4.06 21.44 0.68
N SER A 173 3.05 20.60 0.54
CA SER A 173 2.68 19.65 1.59
C SER A 173 3.79 18.63 1.65
N GLY A 174 4.70 18.76 2.63
CA GLY A 174 5.73 17.78 2.86
C GLY A 174 5.14 16.48 3.39
N THR A 175 5.60 15.35 2.88
CA THR A 175 5.40 14.05 3.52
C THR A 175 6.50 13.83 4.55
N SER A 176 6.27 12.94 5.53
CA SER A 176 7.31 12.57 6.47
C SER A 176 8.47 11.88 5.73
N PRO A 177 9.75 12.14 6.09
CA PRO A 177 10.89 11.50 5.45
C PRO A 177 10.80 9.98 5.44
N CYS A 178 10.32 9.37 6.52
CA CYS A 178 10.13 7.92 6.61
C CYS A 178 9.11 7.39 5.57
N LYS A 179 8.03 8.12 5.28
CA LYS A 179 7.08 7.74 4.20
C LYS A 179 7.74 7.90 2.82
N THR A 180 8.52 8.95 2.63
CA THR A 180 9.19 9.22 1.35
C THR A 180 10.24 8.15 1.01
N GLU A 181 11.04 7.74 2.00
CA GLU A 181 12.05 6.70 1.82
C GLU A 181 11.49 5.28 1.76
N CYS A 182 10.26 5.08 2.18
CA CYS A 182 9.61 3.77 2.04
C CYS A 182 9.24 3.52 0.57
N PRO A 183 9.76 2.46 -0.09
CA PRO A 183 9.43 2.17 -1.49
C PRO A 183 7.93 1.93 -1.75
N ALA A 184 7.19 1.51 -0.72
CA ALA A 184 5.74 1.32 -0.77
C ALA A 184 4.95 2.55 -0.29
N HIS A 185 5.63 3.62 0.12
CA HIS A 185 5.03 4.86 0.63
C HIS A 185 3.97 4.65 1.73
N ILE A 186 4.18 3.65 2.59
CA ILE A 186 3.26 3.32 3.68
C ILE A 186 3.08 4.53 4.60
N SER A 187 1.87 4.75 5.11
CA SER A 187 1.56 5.83 6.06
C SER A 187 2.14 5.54 7.46
N ILE A 188 3.47 5.61 7.57
CA ILE A 188 4.25 5.22 8.76
C ILE A 188 3.83 5.97 10.01
N PRO A 189 3.76 7.33 10.04
CA PRO A 189 3.36 8.05 11.25
C PRO A 189 1.99 7.62 11.77
N ALA A 190 1.10 7.23 10.88
CA ALA A 190 -0.25 6.86 11.22
C ALA A 190 -0.32 5.48 11.89
N TYR A 191 0.30 4.45 11.31
CA TYR A 191 0.25 3.13 11.96
C TYR A 191 1.06 3.10 13.27
N VAL A 192 2.14 3.87 13.38
CA VAL A 192 2.90 4.02 14.62
C VAL A 192 2.03 4.66 15.71
N LYS A 193 1.25 5.71 15.36
CA LYS A 193 0.30 6.32 16.29
C LYS A 193 -0.82 5.36 16.68
N LEU A 194 -1.40 4.63 15.74
CA LEU A 194 -2.42 3.62 16.04
C LEU A 194 -1.88 2.52 16.96
N ALA A 195 -0.65 2.07 16.71
CA ALA A 195 0.01 1.09 17.58
C ALA A 195 0.22 1.62 19.00
N SER A 196 0.63 2.89 19.17
CA SER A 196 0.78 3.52 20.49
C SER A 196 -0.54 3.64 21.26
N GLN A 197 -1.67 3.56 20.58
CA GLN A 197 -3.02 3.54 21.15
C GLN A 197 -3.56 2.13 21.40
N GLY A 198 -2.77 1.07 21.10
CA GLY A 198 -3.22 -0.31 21.18
C GLY A 198 -4.17 -0.75 20.05
N ARG A 199 -4.36 0.07 19.03
CA ARG A 199 -5.27 -0.15 17.90
C ARG A 199 -4.55 -0.90 16.77
N TYR A 200 -4.08 -2.11 17.08
CA TYR A 200 -3.21 -2.88 16.17
C TYR A 200 -3.95 -3.33 14.90
N ARG A 201 -5.25 -3.66 14.98
CA ARG A 201 -6.05 -4.05 13.82
C ARG A 201 -6.22 -2.89 12.83
N ASP A 202 -6.50 -1.69 13.32
CA ASP A 202 -6.62 -0.49 12.49
C ASP A 202 -5.27 -0.11 11.87
N ALA A 203 -4.19 -0.30 12.63
CA ALA A 203 -2.82 -0.10 12.13
C ALA A 203 -2.48 -1.09 11.00
N LEU A 204 -2.87 -2.36 11.15
CA LEU A 204 -2.67 -3.38 10.12
C LEU A 204 -3.48 -3.09 8.86
N GLU A 205 -4.74 -2.70 9.01
CA GLU A 205 -5.61 -2.29 7.91
C GLU A 205 -4.95 -1.18 7.09
N LEU A 206 -4.43 -0.17 7.77
CA LEU A 206 -3.73 0.94 7.12
C LEU A 206 -2.45 0.48 6.40
N ILE A 207 -1.65 -0.39 7.01
CA ILE A 207 -0.45 -0.94 6.38
C ILE A 207 -0.81 -1.74 5.12
N LYS A 208 -1.86 -2.57 5.18
CA LYS A 208 -2.28 -3.45 4.07
C LYS A 208 -2.87 -2.69 2.88
N LYS A 209 -3.13 -1.39 2.98
CA LYS A 209 -3.46 -0.56 1.81
C LYS A 209 -2.29 -0.46 0.82
N ASP A 210 -1.05 -0.37 1.32
CA ASP A 210 0.15 -0.16 0.51
C ASP A 210 1.12 -1.37 0.56
N ASN A 211 0.99 -2.25 1.55
CA ASN A 211 1.83 -3.42 1.73
C ASN A 211 0.98 -4.65 2.08
N PRO A 212 0.77 -5.58 1.15
CA PRO A 212 -0.10 -6.75 1.36
C PRO A 212 0.52 -7.80 2.29
N PHE A 213 1.86 -7.78 2.50
CA PHE A 213 2.62 -8.78 3.25
C PHE A 213 3.46 -8.17 4.38
N PRO A 214 2.84 -7.49 5.36
CA PRO A 214 3.57 -6.81 6.41
C PRO A 214 4.39 -7.75 7.31
N ALA A 215 3.93 -8.98 7.53
CA ALA A 215 4.66 -9.96 8.33
C ALA A 215 5.94 -10.45 7.64
N VAL A 216 5.93 -10.56 6.31
CA VAL A 216 7.12 -10.85 5.51
C VAL A 216 8.07 -9.66 5.54
N CYS A 217 7.57 -8.45 5.22
CA CYS A 217 8.38 -7.26 5.18
C CYS A 217 9.02 -6.93 6.54
N GLY A 218 8.32 -7.12 7.66
CA GLY A 218 8.86 -6.91 9.00
C GLY A 218 9.97 -7.88 9.42
N ARG A 219 10.40 -8.79 8.54
CA ARG A 219 11.49 -9.74 8.77
C ARG A 219 12.68 -9.59 7.82
N VAL A 220 12.44 -8.94 6.68
CA VAL A 220 13.47 -8.86 5.62
C VAL A 220 13.61 -7.46 5.01
N CYS A 221 12.92 -6.46 5.55
CA CYS A 221 13.01 -5.08 5.09
C CYS A 221 14.36 -4.47 5.49
N PRO A 222 15.04 -3.74 4.61
CA PRO A 222 16.27 -3.01 4.96
C PRO A 222 16.01 -1.75 5.80
N ALA A 223 14.77 -1.49 6.22
CA ALA A 223 14.35 -0.40 7.11
C ALA A 223 14.86 1.01 6.71
N LEU A 224 14.87 1.33 5.40
CA LEU A 224 15.32 2.63 4.88
C LEU A 224 14.60 3.82 5.54
N CYS A 225 13.36 3.63 5.95
CA CYS A 225 12.57 4.62 6.68
C CYS A 225 13.16 5.00 8.04
N GLU A 226 13.87 4.09 8.70
CA GLU A 226 14.55 4.34 9.98
C GLU A 226 15.81 5.17 9.76
N SER A 227 16.56 4.89 8.69
CA SER A 227 17.73 5.69 8.31
C SER A 227 17.37 7.15 7.97
N ALA A 228 16.15 7.39 7.47
CA ALA A 228 15.63 8.73 7.17
C ALA A 228 14.82 9.34 8.32
N CYS A 229 14.76 8.69 9.46
CA CYS A 229 13.98 9.17 10.60
C CYS A 229 14.64 10.38 11.25
N THR A 230 13.98 11.55 11.17
CA THR A 230 14.49 12.80 11.77
C THR A 230 14.62 12.75 13.29
N ARG A 231 14.01 11.79 13.96
CA ARG A 231 14.23 11.57 15.38
C ARG A 231 15.65 11.10 15.66
N GLY A 232 16.26 10.35 14.74
CA GLY A 232 17.66 9.93 14.84
C GLY A 232 18.67 11.06 14.94
N ASP A 233 18.28 12.28 14.49
CA ASP A 233 19.11 13.49 14.68
C ASP A 233 19.08 14.02 16.12
N LEU A 234 18.13 13.58 16.94
CA LEU A 234 17.94 14.03 18.32
C LEU A 234 18.40 13.00 19.35
N ASP A 235 18.01 11.76 19.19
CA ASP A 235 18.31 10.62 20.06
C ASP A 235 18.47 9.32 19.24
N GLU A 236 17.41 8.55 19.04
CA GLU A 236 17.42 7.31 18.28
C GLU A 236 16.24 7.31 17.27
N ALA A 237 16.46 6.72 16.12
CA ALA A 237 15.39 6.51 15.15
C ALA A 237 14.25 5.67 15.78
N VAL A 238 13.02 5.93 15.36
CA VAL A 238 11.89 5.09 15.75
C VAL A 238 12.07 3.70 15.11
N ALA A 239 11.93 2.63 15.89
CA ALA A 239 11.99 1.24 15.41
C ALA A 239 10.74 0.90 14.55
N ILE A 240 10.69 1.49 13.36
CA ILE A 240 9.52 1.51 12.48
C ILE A 240 9.20 0.09 11.98
N ASP A 241 10.24 -0.64 11.61
CA ASP A 241 10.10 -1.99 11.06
C ASP A 241 9.68 -2.99 12.14
N ASP A 242 10.25 -2.90 13.33
CA ASP A 242 9.86 -3.74 14.47
C ASP A 242 8.41 -3.48 14.90
N ILE A 243 7.97 -2.21 14.89
CA ILE A 243 6.56 -1.87 15.15
C ILE A 243 5.64 -2.51 14.10
N LYS A 244 6.01 -2.43 12.82
CA LYS A 244 5.26 -3.06 11.72
C LYS A 244 5.21 -4.57 11.89
N LYS A 245 6.35 -5.20 12.21
CA LYS A 245 6.46 -6.63 12.51
C LYS A 245 5.55 -7.02 13.66
N PHE A 246 5.61 -6.28 14.77
CA PHE A 246 4.76 -6.52 15.93
C PHE A 246 3.27 -6.45 15.58
N ILE A 247 2.84 -5.42 14.83
CA ILE A 247 1.45 -5.28 14.39
C ILE A 247 1.01 -6.50 13.56
N ALA A 248 1.87 -6.94 12.64
CA ALA A 248 1.58 -8.10 11.80
C ALA A 248 1.53 -9.40 12.62
N GLU A 249 2.39 -9.54 13.64
CA GLU A 249 2.39 -10.71 14.55
C GLU A 249 1.14 -10.78 15.43
N GLN A 250 0.56 -9.64 15.82
CA GLN A 250 -0.75 -9.64 16.50
C GLN A 250 -1.82 -10.29 15.64
N ASP A 251 -1.83 -10.00 14.34
CA ASP A 251 -2.79 -10.61 13.41
C ASP A 251 -2.47 -12.10 13.14
N LEU A 252 -1.20 -12.44 12.95
CA LEU A 252 -0.77 -13.83 12.74
C LEU A 252 -1.20 -14.76 13.89
N ASN A 253 -1.23 -14.23 15.12
CA ASN A 253 -1.59 -14.97 16.33
C ASN A 253 -3.07 -14.79 16.74
N ALA A 254 -3.85 -14.03 15.97
CA ALA A 254 -5.26 -13.81 16.26
C ALA A 254 -6.14 -15.01 15.85
N ASP A 255 -7.21 -15.28 16.61
CA ASP A 255 -8.20 -16.28 16.26
C ASP A 255 -8.88 -16.01 14.91
N THR A 256 -9.02 -14.72 14.56
CA THR A 256 -9.58 -14.25 13.29
C THR A 256 -8.64 -13.25 12.65
N ARG A 257 -8.09 -13.61 11.48
CA ARG A 257 -7.21 -12.79 10.69
C ARG A 257 -7.95 -11.60 10.06
N TYR A 258 -7.22 -10.51 9.81
CA TYR A 258 -7.75 -9.39 9.03
C TYR A 258 -7.75 -9.72 7.54
N VAL A 259 -8.94 -9.79 6.95
CA VAL A 259 -9.16 -9.90 5.51
C VAL A 259 -9.80 -8.62 5.02
N PRO A 260 -9.20 -7.91 4.05
CA PRO A 260 -9.79 -6.67 3.55
C PRO A 260 -11.13 -6.92 2.83
N ARG A 261 -12.00 -5.92 2.91
CA ARG A 261 -13.26 -5.96 2.18
C ARG A 261 -13.01 -5.85 0.68
N ILE A 262 -13.66 -6.72 -0.11
CA ILE A 262 -13.71 -6.63 -1.56
C ILE A 262 -14.57 -5.41 -1.93
N LYS A 263 -14.03 -4.52 -2.78
CA LYS A 263 -14.66 -3.23 -3.09
C LYS A 263 -15.77 -3.35 -4.14
N HIS A 264 -15.56 -4.20 -5.16
CA HIS A 264 -16.44 -4.36 -6.31
C HIS A 264 -16.63 -5.84 -6.65
N ASP A 265 -17.50 -6.15 -7.58
CA ASP A 265 -17.63 -7.47 -8.19
C ASP A 265 -17.57 -7.30 -9.72
N TYR A 266 -16.37 -7.44 -10.26
CA TYR A 266 -16.15 -7.36 -11.70
C TYR A 266 -16.23 -8.75 -12.33
N ASP A 267 -17.07 -8.92 -13.33
CA ASP A 267 -17.10 -10.16 -14.11
C ASP A 267 -15.96 -10.23 -15.13
N LYS A 268 -14.73 -10.11 -14.61
CA LYS A 268 -13.48 -10.14 -15.38
C LYS A 268 -12.46 -11.04 -14.69
N SER A 269 -11.88 -11.96 -15.45
CA SER A 269 -10.88 -12.90 -14.97
C SER A 269 -9.47 -12.45 -15.36
N ILE A 270 -8.56 -12.41 -14.39
CA ILE A 270 -7.17 -12.01 -14.59
C ILE A 270 -6.25 -13.18 -14.29
N ALA A 271 -5.33 -13.46 -15.20
CA ALA A 271 -4.28 -14.44 -15.01
C ALA A 271 -2.98 -13.76 -14.54
N VAL A 272 -2.46 -14.21 -13.41
CA VAL A 272 -1.15 -13.80 -12.90
C VAL A 272 -0.16 -14.93 -13.14
N ILE A 273 0.90 -14.65 -13.88
CA ILE A 273 1.90 -15.64 -14.29
C ILE A 273 3.13 -15.51 -13.39
N GLY A 274 3.22 -16.38 -12.40
CA GLY A 274 4.25 -16.43 -11.37
C GLY A 274 3.71 -16.12 -9.98
N GLY A 275 3.93 -17.03 -9.04
CA GLY A 275 3.49 -16.97 -7.63
C GLY A 275 4.56 -16.43 -6.68
N GLY A 276 5.48 -15.59 -7.18
CA GLY A 276 6.45 -14.85 -6.36
C GLY A 276 5.86 -13.57 -5.75
N PRO A 277 6.66 -12.77 -5.00
CA PRO A 277 6.15 -11.59 -4.28
C PRO A 277 5.43 -10.58 -5.18
N SER A 278 5.91 -10.35 -6.40
CA SER A 278 5.27 -9.44 -7.36
C SER A 278 3.90 -9.96 -7.80
N GLY A 279 3.81 -11.24 -8.19
CA GLY A 279 2.54 -11.85 -8.62
C GLY A 279 1.53 -11.93 -7.48
N LEU A 280 1.97 -12.32 -6.29
CA LEU A 280 1.11 -12.38 -5.11
C LEU A 280 0.59 -10.99 -4.71
N SER A 281 1.43 -9.95 -4.76
CA SER A 281 1.00 -8.57 -4.49
C SER A 281 -0.03 -8.09 -5.52
N CYS A 282 0.21 -8.35 -6.80
CA CYS A 282 -0.75 -8.02 -7.85
C CYS A 282 -2.09 -8.76 -7.63
N ALA A 283 -2.02 -10.06 -7.32
CA ALA A 283 -3.21 -10.87 -7.05
C ALA A 283 -4.02 -10.34 -5.86
N TYR A 284 -3.33 -9.92 -4.79
CA TYR A 284 -3.96 -9.32 -3.62
C TYR A 284 -4.76 -8.06 -3.99
N TYR A 285 -4.13 -7.08 -4.63
CA TYR A 285 -4.79 -5.82 -4.95
C TYR A 285 -5.92 -6.01 -5.97
N LEU A 286 -5.75 -6.87 -6.97
CA LEU A 286 -6.81 -7.17 -7.93
C LEU A 286 -8.00 -7.87 -7.27
N ALA A 287 -7.76 -8.79 -6.33
CA ALA A 287 -8.83 -9.45 -5.59
C ALA A 287 -9.58 -8.47 -4.67
N VAL A 288 -8.86 -7.57 -3.98
CA VAL A 288 -9.46 -6.50 -3.17
C VAL A 288 -10.30 -5.55 -4.03
N GLU A 289 -9.85 -5.25 -5.24
CA GLU A 289 -10.65 -4.45 -6.18
C GLU A 289 -11.88 -5.20 -6.72
N GLY A 290 -11.92 -6.53 -6.65
CA GLY A 290 -13.08 -7.35 -7.04
C GLY A 290 -12.94 -8.09 -8.37
N TYR A 291 -11.72 -8.26 -8.86
CA TYR A 291 -11.46 -9.12 -10.02
C TYR A 291 -11.35 -10.59 -9.64
N LYS A 292 -11.75 -11.48 -10.54
CA LYS A 292 -11.53 -12.94 -10.42
C LYS A 292 -10.08 -13.23 -10.79
N VAL A 293 -9.25 -13.61 -9.81
CA VAL A 293 -7.81 -13.77 -10.02
C VAL A 293 -7.38 -15.23 -9.95
N THR A 294 -6.60 -15.67 -10.93
CA THR A 294 -5.95 -16.98 -10.94
C THR A 294 -4.44 -16.80 -11.11
N VAL A 295 -3.67 -17.33 -10.17
CA VAL A 295 -2.21 -17.33 -10.21
C VAL A 295 -1.72 -18.67 -10.77
N PHE A 296 -0.88 -18.64 -11.80
CA PHE A 296 -0.21 -19.80 -12.39
C PHE A 296 1.24 -19.82 -11.94
N GLU A 297 1.66 -20.88 -11.28
CA GLU A 297 3.02 -21.05 -10.77
C GLU A 297 3.61 -22.39 -11.24
N LYS A 298 4.81 -22.35 -11.81
CA LYS A 298 5.50 -23.57 -12.29
C LYS A 298 5.98 -24.48 -11.17
N GLU A 299 6.25 -23.91 -10.01
CA GLU A 299 6.64 -24.66 -8.83
C GLU A 299 5.43 -25.25 -8.11
N THR A 300 5.69 -26.23 -7.24
CA THR A 300 4.67 -26.83 -6.40
C THR A 300 4.39 -26.03 -5.12
N GLN A 301 5.12 -24.92 -4.92
CA GLN A 301 5.01 -24.03 -3.77
C GLN A 301 5.01 -22.58 -4.22
N LEU A 302 4.23 -21.75 -3.52
CA LEU A 302 4.16 -20.31 -3.73
C LEU A 302 5.27 -19.56 -2.99
N GLY A 303 5.40 -18.28 -3.29
CA GLY A 303 6.32 -17.36 -2.64
C GLY A 303 7.56 -17.02 -3.46
N GLY A 304 7.89 -17.78 -4.50
CA GLY A 304 9.06 -17.50 -5.36
C GLY A 304 10.33 -17.34 -4.54
N MET A 305 11.05 -16.22 -4.68
CA MET A 305 12.29 -15.97 -3.95
C MET A 305 12.11 -15.85 -2.42
N LEU A 306 10.93 -15.52 -1.93
CA LEU A 306 10.65 -15.56 -0.49
C LEU A 306 10.78 -16.99 0.05
N THR A 307 10.35 -17.98 -0.75
CA THR A 307 10.38 -19.39 -0.39
C THR A 307 11.71 -20.07 -0.75
N PHE A 308 12.27 -19.77 -1.92
CA PHE A 308 13.41 -20.49 -2.48
C PHE A 308 14.74 -19.76 -2.31
N GLY A 309 14.74 -18.44 -2.09
CA GLY A 309 15.94 -17.61 -1.96
C GLY A 309 16.25 -17.17 -0.54
N ILE A 310 15.25 -16.81 0.23
CA ILE A 310 15.47 -16.35 1.61
C ILE A 310 15.50 -17.55 2.55
N PRO A 311 16.56 -17.72 3.35
CA PRO A 311 16.68 -18.84 4.29
C PRO A 311 15.58 -18.84 5.37
N ASN A 312 15.21 -20.04 5.81
CA ASN A 312 14.14 -20.22 6.80
C ASN A 312 14.43 -19.57 8.16
N PHE A 313 15.71 -19.41 8.53
CA PHE A 313 16.10 -18.74 9.78
C PHE A 313 15.91 -17.22 9.75
N ARG A 314 15.76 -16.61 8.54
CA ARG A 314 15.39 -15.20 8.36
C ARG A 314 13.88 -15.03 8.16
N LEU A 315 13.31 -15.88 7.31
CA LEU A 315 11.89 -15.82 6.96
C LEU A 315 11.30 -17.23 7.00
N GLY A 316 10.57 -17.53 8.07
CA GLY A 316 9.87 -18.79 8.25
C GLY A 316 8.81 -19.02 7.16
N LYS A 317 8.75 -20.23 6.62
CA LYS A 317 7.80 -20.57 5.55
C LYS A 317 6.35 -20.52 6.03
N GLU A 318 6.12 -20.76 7.31
CA GLU A 318 4.82 -20.59 7.96
C GLU A 318 4.29 -19.18 7.86
N VAL A 319 5.16 -18.16 7.97
CA VAL A 319 4.79 -16.74 7.83
C VAL A 319 4.35 -16.43 6.40
N ILE A 320 5.11 -16.91 5.40
CA ILE A 320 4.78 -16.74 3.98
C ILE A 320 3.43 -17.38 3.68
N ASN A 321 3.23 -18.63 4.12
CA ASN A 321 2.00 -19.36 3.88
C ASN A 321 0.80 -18.69 4.56
N ALA A 322 0.97 -18.18 5.79
CA ALA A 322 -0.08 -17.48 6.50
C ALA A 322 -0.51 -16.17 5.79
N GLU A 323 0.42 -15.43 5.20
CA GLU A 323 0.06 -14.24 4.39
C GLU A 323 -0.60 -14.62 3.05
N ILE A 324 -0.20 -15.74 2.44
CA ILE A 324 -0.83 -16.25 1.21
C ILE A 324 -2.25 -16.74 1.47
N GLU A 325 -2.55 -17.25 2.66
CA GLU A 325 -3.90 -17.71 3.02
C GLU A 325 -4.93 -16.60 2.93
N ILE A 326 -4.56 -15.35 3.26
CA ILE A 326 -5.43 -14.18 3.07
C ILE A 326 -5.86 -14.03 1.60
N LEU A 327 -4.98 -14.35 0.64
CA LEU A 327 -5.35 -14.30 -0.78
C LEU A 327 -6.37 -15.39 -1.13
N ARG A 328 -6.29 -16.56 -0.49
CA ARG A 328 -7.30 -17.63 -0.67
C ARG A 328 -8.65 -17.21 -0.13
N GLU A 329 -8.67 -16.57 1.03
CA GLU A 329 -9.88 -16.01 1.64
C GLU A 329 -10.50 -14.89 0.78
N LEU A 330 -9.66 -14.14 0.04
CA LEU A 330 -10.10 -13.16 -0.97
C LEU A 330 -10.58 -13.81 -2.28
N GLY A 331 -10.58 -15.13 -2.40
CA GLY A 331 -11.06 -15.86 -3.57
C GLY A 331 -10.01 -16.04 -4.69
N VAL A 332 -8.73 -15.78 -4.43
CA VAL A 332 -7.67 -16.03 -5.42
C VAL A 332 -7.47 -17.53 -5.62
N THR A 333 -7.50 -17.98 -6.86
CA THR A 333 -7.22 -19.36 -7.24
C THR A 333 -5.73 -19.56 -7.59
N PHE A 334 -5.15 -20.70 -7.20
CA PHE A 334 -3.75 -21.03 -7.46
C PHE A 334 -3.61 -22.32 -8.25
N ASN A 335 -3.01 -22.26 -9.43
CA ASN A 335 -2.66 -23.39 -10.26
C ASN A 335 -1.15 -23.64 -10.17
N LEU A 336 -0.77 -24.61 -9.33
CA LEU A 336 0.64 -24.96 -9.07
C LEU A 336 1.12 -26.05 -10.02
N GLY A 337 2.42 -26.07 -10.32
CA GLY A 337 3.03 -27.02 -11.24
C GLY A 337 2.69 -26.74 -12.70
N VAL A 338 2.24 -25.54 -13.05
CA VAL A 338 1.86 -25.15 -14.41
C VAL A 338 2.83 -24.10 -14.94
N GLU A 339 3.62 -24.44 -15.93
CA GLU A 339 4.56 -23.55 -16.60
C GLU A 339 3.89 -22.91 -17.83
N VAL A 340 3.56 -21.62 -17.72
CA VAL A 340 2.97 -20.86 -18.82
C VAL A 340 4.00 -20.72 -19.95
N GLY A 341 3.58 -21.01 -21.18
CA GLY A 341 4.43 -21.09 -22.35
C GLY A 341 4.90 -22.52 -22.67
N LYS A 342 4.64 -23.49 -21.78
CA LYS A 342 4.95 -24.90 -21.99
C LYS A 342 3.71 -25.78 -21.80
N ASP A 343 3.07 -25.70 -20.62
CA ASP A 343 1.90 -26.50 -20.29
C ASP A 343 0.60 -25.83 -20.72
N ILE A 344 0.57 -24.51 -20.77
CA ILE A 344 -0.52 -23.67 -21.28
C ILE A 344 0.07 -22.38 -21.87
N THR A 345 -0.51 -21.90 -22.97
CA THR A 345 -0.10 -20.66 -23.64
C THR A 345 -1.05 -19.50 -23.32
N ILE A 346 -0.59 -18.26 -23.51
CA ILE A 346 -1.46 -17.06 -23.33
C ILE A 346 -2.68 -17.08 -24.27
N PRO A 347 -2.57 -17.48 -25.57
CA PRO A 347 -3.75 -17.66 -26.42
C PRO A 347 -4.78 -18.63 -25.84
N GLU A 348 -4.36 -19.81 -25.38
CA GLU A 348 -5.25 -20.80 -24.76
C GLU A 348 -5.91 -20.26 -23.48
N MET A 349 -5.18 -19.49 -22.68
CA MET A 349 -5.74 -18.81 -21.50
C MET A 349 -6.80 -17.77 -21.92
N ARG A 350 -6.62 -17.04 -23.02
CA ARG A 350 -7.64 -16.11 -23.56
C ARG A 350 -8.90 -16.85 -24.01
N GLU A 351 -8.75 -17.97 -24.68
CA GLU A 351 -9.86 -18.84 -25.08
C GLU A 351 -10.59 -19.40 -23.86
N SER A 352 -9.87 -19.62 -22.74
CA SER A 352 -10.44 -20.03 -21.45
C SER A 352 -11.13 -18.89 -20.68
N GLY A 353 -11.19 -17.67 -21.24
CA GLY A 353 -11.95 -16.54 -20.67
C GLY A 353 -11.13 -15.54 -19.85
N PHE A 354 -9.80 -15.62 -19.82
CA PHE A 354 -9.01 -14.60 -19.16
C PHE A 354 -8.95 -13.29 -19.97
N ASN A 355 -9.30 -12.19 -19.31
CA ASN A 355 -9.38 -10.85 -19.90
C ASN A 355 -8.04 -10.08 -19.83
N GLY A 356 -7.21 -10.35 -18.83
CA GLY A 356 -5.94 -9.67 -18.60
C GLY A 356 -4.86 -10.61 -18.09
N PHE A 357 -3.60 -10.21 -18.28
CA PHE A 357 -2.44 -11.01 -17.93
C PHE A 357 -1.40 -10.14 -17.23
N TYR A 358 -0.92 -10.59 -16.08
CA TYR A 358 0.20 -9.99 -15.38
C TYR A 358 1.37 -10.95 -15.33
N VAL A 359 2.50 -10.56 -15.93
CA VAL A 359 3.70 -11.41 -16.03
C VAL A 359 4.66 -11.09 -14.90
N ALA A 360 4.83 -12.04 -13.98
CA ALA A 360 5.64 -11.93 -12.76
C ALA A 360 6.61 -13.12 -12.60
N ILE A 361 7.25 -13.55 -13.69
CA ILE A 361 8.10 -14.73 -13.74
C ILE A 361 9.42 -14.63 -12.96
N GLY A 362 9.77 -13.42 -12.51
CA GLY A 362 10.98 -13.16 -11.72
C GLY A 362 12.28 -13.26 -12.52
N ALA A 363 13.41 -13.21 -11.80
CA ALA A 363 14.77 -13.29 -12.34
C ALA A 363 15.60 -14.26 -11.48
N GLN A 364 15.32 -15.57 -11.61
CA GLN A 364 15.89 -16.59 -10.73
C GLN A 364 17.26 -17.13 -11.19
N LYS A 365 17.74 -16.71 -12.37
CA LYS A 365 19.03 -17.18 -12.90
C LYS A 365 20.17 -16.36 -12.30
N GLY A 366 21.13 -17.04 -11.67
CA GLY A 366 22.36 -16.43 -11.20
C GLY A 366 23.19 -15.85 -12.34
N ARG A 367 23.98 -14.80 -12.04
CA ARG A 367 24.93 -14.23 -13.01
C ARG A 367 26.24 -14.99 -12.94
N SER A 368 26.81 -15.32 -14.12
CA SER A 368 28.20 -15.76 -14.25
C SER A 368 29.15 -14.60 -13.94
N ILE A 369 30.22 -14.89 -13.23
CA ILE A 369 31.32 -13.94 -12.98
C ILE A 369 32.50 -14.19 -13.93
N ASN A 370 32.36 -15.14 -14.87
CA ASN A 370 33.33 -15.52 -15.90
C ASN A 370 34.73 -15.88 -15.34
N LEU A 371 34.74 -16.58 -14.22
CA LEU A 371 35.99 -17.13 -13.66
C LEU A 371 36.35 -18.47 -14.30
N VAL A 372 37.64 -18.71 -14.48
CA VAL A 372 38.15 -20.01 -14.92
C VAL A 372 37.76 -21.06 -13.87
N GLY A 373 37.07 -22.11 -14.33
CA GLY A 373 36.59 -23.18 -13.46
C GLY A 373 35.20 -22.97 -12.88
N GLU A 374 34.46 -21.93 -13.28
CA GLU A 374 33.08 -21.66 -12.84
C GLU A 374 32.10 -22.79 -13.20
N ASP A 375 32.37 -23.51 -14.27
CA ASP A 375 31.63 -24.67 -14.77
C ASP A 375 32.00 -25.99 -14.06
N SER A 376 32.88 -25.96 -13.07
CA SER A 376 33.30 -27.15 -12.34
C SER A 376 32.16 -27.73 -11.50
N LYS A 377 32.13 -29.07 -11.38
CA LYS A 377 31.05 -29.84 -10.72
C LYS A 377 30.64 -29.36 -9.32
N ASN A 378 31.58 -28.76 -8.59
CA ASN A 378 31.36 -28.32 -7.22
C ASN A 378 31.14 -26.80 -7.09
N VAL A 379 30.91 -26.13 -8.22
CA VAL A 379 30.60 -24.69 -8.27
C VAL A 379 29.13 -24.53 -8.65
N MET A 380 28.42 -23.67 -7.94
CA MET A 380 27.03 -23.37 -8.23
C MET A 380 26.72 -21.91 -7.86
N THR A 381 25.69 -21.36 -8.46
CA THR A 381 25.24 -20.00 -8.07
C THR A 381 24.63 -20.01 -6.68
N GLY A 382 24.73 -18.89 -5.98
CA GLY A 382 24.14 -18.76 -4.64
C GLY A 382 22.62 -18.99 -4.64
N VAL A 383 21.94 -18.55 -5.69
CA VAL A 383 20.48 -18.77 -5.85
C VAL A 383 20.15 -20.24 -5.99
N ASP A 384 20.90 -21.00 -6.81
CA ASP A 384 20.69 -22.44 -6.98
C ASP A 384 20.98 -23.20 -5.69
N PHE A 385 22.02 -22.80 -4.96
CA PHE A 385 22.33 -23.39 -3.66
C PHE A 385 21.19 -23.21 -2.66
N LEU A 386 20.73 -21.96 -2.45
CA LEU A 386 19.64 -21.66 -1.53
C LEU A 386 18.34 -22.36 -1.90
N ARG A 387 18.04 -22.41 -3.22
CA ARG A 387 16.89 -23.13 -3.75
C ARG A 387 16.97 -24.62 -3.46
N ASN A 388 18.13 -25.25 -3.70
CA ASN A 388 18.33 -26.67 -3.43
C ASN A 388 18.17 -26.99 -1.94
N VAL A 389 18.66 -26.12 -1.06
CA VAL A 389 18.45 -26.27 0.39
C VAL A 389 16.96 -26.12 0.75
N ALA A 390 16.28 -25.11 0.22
CA ALA A 390 14.84 -24.87 0.48
C ALA A 390 13.97 -26.05 0.02
N LEU A 391 14.30 -26.69 -1.11
CA LEU A 391 13.61 -27.86 -1.66
C LEU A 391 14.06 -29.19 -1.01
N LYS A 392 14.98 -29.15 -0.04
CA LYS A 392 15.59 -30.35 0.61
C LYS A 392 16.32 -31.27 -0.38
N ASN A 393 16.77 -30.72 -1.52
CA ASN A 393 17.55 -31.45 -2.52
C ASN A 393 19.07 -31.38 -2.27
N GLN A 394 19.49 -30.45 -1.40
CA GLN A 394 20.88 -30.29 -0.99
C GLN A 394 21.26 -31.39 -0.01
N LYS A 395 22.32 -32.14 -0.35
CA LYS A 395 22.96 -33.06 0.58
C LYS A 395 23.74 -32.28 1.63
N GLU A 396 23.97 -32.90 2.78
CA GLU A 396 24.87 -32.37 3.80
C GLU A 396 26.23 -32.02 3.16
N LEU A 397 26.72 -30.82 3.46
CA LEU A 397 28.02 -30.38 3.03
C LEU A 397 29.09 -30.97 3.97
N SER A 398 30.22 -31.28 3.38
CA SER A 398 31.41 -31.66 4.16
C SER A 398 32.60 -30.86 3.67
N GLY A 399 33.52 -30.50 4.58
CA GLY A 399 34.72 -29.76 4.22
C GLY A 399 34.55 -28.24 4.14
N ASN A 400 35.40 -27.61 3.35
CA ASN A 400 35.46 -26.16 3.26
C ASN A 400 34.59 -25.63 2.13
N VAL A 401 33.85 -24.57 2.40
CA VAL A 401 33.02 -23.84 1.44
C VAL A 401 33.61 -22.45 1.21
N VAL A 402 33.66 -22.05 -0.04
CA VAL A 402 34.07 -20.70 -0.45
C VAL A 402 32.86 -20.01 -1.09
N VAL A 403 32.54 -18.81 -0.60
CA VAL A 403 31.50 -17.94 -1.15
C VAL A 403 32.16 -16.73 -1.78
N ILE A 404 31.86 -16.44 -3.05
CA ILE A 404 32.38 -15.27 -3.75
C ILE A 404 31.27 -14.22 -3.84
N GLY A 405 31.47 -13.08 -3.21
CA GLY A 405 30.55 -11.97 -3.13
C GLY A 405 30.43 -11.40 -1.71
N GLY A 406 29.95 -10.17 -1.61
CA GLY A 406 29.81 -9.44 -0.34
C GLY A 406 28.43 -8.83 -0.10
N GLY A 407 27.40 -9.20 -0.90
CA GLY A 407 26.03 -8.74 -0.69
C GLY A 407 25.21 -9.67 0.22
N ASN A 408 24.00 -9.28 0.59
CA ASN A 408 23.10 -10.03 1.49
C ASN A 408 22.89 -11.48 1.03
N VAL A 409 22.80 -11.73 -0.27
CA VAL A 409 22.67 -13.11 -0.80
C VAL A 409 23.92 -13.95 -0.47
N ALA A 410 25.12 -13.36 -0.53
CA ALA A 410 26.34 -14.05 -0.17
C ALA A 410 26.39 -14.38 1.33
N ILE A 411 25.93 -13.48 2.18
CA ILE A 411 25.73 -13.73 3.61
C ILE A 411 24.76 -14.88 3.84
N ASP A 412 23.61 -14.86 3.20
CA ASP A 412 22.60 -15.92 3.29
C ASP A 412 23.15 -17.28 2.86
N VAL A 413 23.92 -17.33 1.76
CA VAL A 413 24.60 -18.54 1.29
C VAL A 413 25.60 -19.04 2.32
N ALA A 414 26.45 -18.15 2.85
CA ALA A 414 27.48 -18.50 3.81
C ALA A 414 26.90 -19.06 5.12
N ARG A 415 25.90 -18.38 5.68
CA ARG A 415 25.20 -18.80 6.90
C ARG A 415 24.42 -20.09 6.68
N THR A 416 23.83 -20.27 5.50
CA THR A 416 23.15 -21.52 5.13
C THR A 416 24.15 -22.66 4.99
N ALA A 417 25.33 -22.43 4.40
CA ALA A 417 26.36 -23.45 4.25
C ALA A 417 26.83 -24.00 5.61
N VAL A 418 26.98 -23.13 6.62
CA VAL A 418 27.26 -23.56 8.02
C VAL A 418 26.17 -24.50 8.52
N ARG A 419 24.91 -24.14 8.32
CA ARG A 419 23.74 -24.92 8.82
C ARG A 419 23.56 -26.27 8.13
N VAL A 420 24.04 -26.41 6.90
CA VAL A 420 23.97 -27.70 6.18
C VAL A 420 25.25 -28.51 6.27
N GLY A 421 26.16 -28.20 7.23
CA GLY A 421 27.26 -29.05 7.64
C GLY A 421 28.63 -28.68 7.10
N ALA A 422 28.85 -27.50 6.52
CA ALA A 422 30.17 -27.04 6.11
C ALA A 422 31.12 -26.96 7.31
N ALA A 423 32.29 -27.58 7.22
CA ALA A 423 33.28 -27.56 8.31
C ALA A 423 33.91 -26.17 8.49
N LYS A 424 34.08 -25.40 7.42
CA LYS A 424 34.57 -24.03 7.41
C LYS A 424 33.99 -23.27 6.23
N VAL A 425 33.54 -22.05 6.47
CA VAL A 425 33.07 -21.15 5.42
C VAL A 425 33.96 -19.93 5.34
N LYS A 426 34.41 -19.60 4.11
CA LYS A 426 35.14 -18.37 3.82
C LYS A 426 34.43 -17.58 2.75
N MET A 427 34.35 -16.28 2.94
CA MET A 427 33.80 -15.35 1.94
C MET A 427 34.94 -14.54 1.31
N PHE A 428 34.87 -14.30 0.02
CA PHE A 428 35.75 -13.40 -0.71
C PHE A 428 34.92 -12.24 -1.28
N CYS A 429 35.23 -11.03 -0.86
CA CYS A 429 34.57 -9.81 -1.28
C CYS A 429 35.58 -8.86 -1.95
N LEU A 430 35.13 -8.10 -2.93
CA LEU A 430 35.97 -7.10 -3.62
C LEU A 430 36.13 -5.83 -2.78
N GLU A 431 35.10 -5.48 -2.04
CA GLU A 431 35.06 -4.33 -1.16
C GLU A 431 35.74 -4.66 0.18
N ASP A 432 36.14 -3.63 0.92
CA ASP A 432 36.57 -3.77 2.31
C ASP A 432 35.37 -3.95 3.25
N GLU A 433 35.66 -4.25 4.50
CA GLU A 433 34.63 -4.56 5.50
C GLU A 433 33.62 -3.42 5.71
N GLN A 434 34.06 -2.16 5.62
CA GLN A 434 33.20 -0.98 5.84
C GLN A 434 32.32 -0.66 4.64
N ASN A 435 32.75 -1.07 3.45
CA ASN A 435 32.07 -0.81 2.18
C ASN A 435 31.38 -2.07 1.60
N MET A 436 31.27 -3.10 2.39
CA MET A 436 30.60 -4.34 2.01
C MET A 436 29.12 -4.05 1.65
N PRO A 437 28.60 -4.53 0.50
CA PRO A 437 27.23 -4.22 0.06
C PRO A 437 26.13 -4.83 0.94
N ALA A 438 26.45 -5.80 1.78
CA ALA A 438 25.51 -6.40 2.73
C ALA A 438 25.18 -5.42 3.87
N LEU A 439 23.99 -5.56 4.44
CA LEU A 439 23.59 -4.82 5.63
C LEU A 439 24.54 -5.15 6.78
N GLN A 440 24.94 -4.13 7.54
CA GLN A 440 25.94 -4.28 8.60
C GLN A 440 25.51 -5.28 9.68
N ASP A 441 24.24 -5.33 10.02
CA ASP A 441 23.67 -6.29 10.96
C ASP A 441 23.83 -7.73 10.46
N GLU A 442 23.60 -7.99 9.19
CA GLU A 442 23.79 -9.32 8.58
C GLU A 442 25.28 -9.70 8.54
N VAL A 443 26.17 -8.74 8.31
CA VAL A 443 27.62 -8.95 8.40
C VAL A 443 28.03 -9.31 9.83
N HIS A 444 27.45 -8.62 10.82
CA HIS A 444 27.70 -8.90 12.24
C HIS A 444 27.25 -10.31 12.63
N GLU A 445 26.02 -10.68 12.27
CA GLU A 445 25.50 -12.03 12.51
C GLU A 445 26.34 -13.13 11.85
N ALA A 446 26.86 -12.88 10.64
CA ALA A 446 27.75 -13.82 9.96
C ALA A 446 29.07 -14.01 10.71
N LYS A 447 29.62 -12.95 11.32
CA LYS A 447 30.81 -13.02 12.15
C LYS A 447 30.58 -13.82 13.43
N GLU A 448 29.44 -13.64 14.09
CA GLU A 448 29.07 -14.42 15.28
C GLU A 448 28.98 -15.92 14.96
N GLU A 449 28.65 -16.28 13.72
CA GLU A 449 28.64 -17.66 13.22
C GLU A 449 30.01 -18.16 12.74
N ASN A 450 31.11 -17.43 13.05
CA ASN A 450 32.49 -17.74 12.67
C ASN A 450 32.74 -17.81 11.15
N ILE A 451 31.96 -17.09 10.35
CA ILE A 451 32.22 -16.95 8.92
C ILE A 451 33.36 -15.96 8.72
N ILE A 452 34.40 -16.41 7.99
CA ILE A 452 35.62 -15.63 7.76
C ILE A 452 35.47 -14.86 6.44
N ALA A 453 35.30 -13.55 6.53
CA ALA A 453 35.38 -12.67 5.36
C ALA A 453 36.86 -12.33 5.05
N LEU A 454 37.24 -12.46 3.81
CA LEU A 454 38.56 -12.15 3.27
C LEU A 454 38.40 -10.98 2.28
N PHE A 455 39.14 -9.93 2.56
CA PHE A 455 39.15 -8.70 1.78
C PHE A 455 40.44 -8.58 0.98
N PRO A 456 40.44 -7.91 -0.19
CA PRO A 456 41.69 -7.66 -0.90
C PRO A 456 42.63 -6.83 -0.02
N ASN A 457 43.86 -7.25 0.04
CA ASN A 457 44.90 -6.43 0.69
C ASN A 457 45.00 -5.10 -0.05
N LYS A 458 44.72 -3.99 0.62
CA LYS A 458 45.13 -2.67 0.14
C LYS A 458 46.65 -2.64 0.15
N SER A 459 47.29 -2.95 -1.00
CA SER A 459 48.73 -2.76 -1.21
C SER A 459 49.02 -1.26 -1.43
#